data_fd6fe1c1fa08b86fe2f8fd63e8db56d3
#
_entry.id   fd6fe1c1fa08b86fe2f8fd63e8db56d3
#
_cell.length_a   1.000
_cell.length_b   1.000
_cell.length_c   1.000
_cell.angle_alpha   90.00
_cell.angle_beta   90.00
_cell.angle_gamma   90.00
#
_symmetry.space_group_name_H-M   'P 1'
#
loop_
_entity.id
_entity.type
_entity.pdbx_description
1 polymer ?
#
loop_
_entity_poly.entity_id
_entity_poly.type
_entity_poly.pdbx_seq_one_letter_code
_entity_poly.pdbx_strand_id
1 'polypeptide(L)'
;MTSRISPLLTDRSQLLAALERTQHVDVVVIGGGATGLGVAVDAASRGLSVVLLEAEDFAKGTSSRATKLVHGGVRYLAQGNISLVREALHERTALLRNAPHLAAPLGFVMPSYKCWETPFYGGGLKAYDALAGKDGLGSTRF
;
A
#
# COMPACT_ATOMS: atom_id res chain seq x y z
N MET A 1 19.26 24.23 -9.04
CA MET A 1 18.96 23.61 -10.35
C MET A 1 17.53 23.09 -10.26
N THR A 2 16.56 23.80 -10.82
CA THR A 2 15.15 23.40 -10.87
C THR A 2 15.02 22.33 -11.92
N SER A 3 14.89 21.09 -11.51
CA SER A 3 14.52 19.98 -12.38
C SER A 3 13.15 20.31 -12.97
N ARG A 4 13.13 20.69 -14.26
CA ARG A 4 11.88 20.76 -15.01
C ARG A 4 11.33 19.34 -15.06
N ILE A 5 10.22 19.10 -14.37
CA ILE A 5 9.43 17.91 -14.58
C ILE A 5 9.03 17.94 -16.05
N SER A 6 9.62 17.09 -16.86
CA SER A 6 9.19 16.89 -18.23
C SER A 6 7.71 16.56 -18.24
N PRO A 7 6.91 17.09 -19.16
CA PRO A 7 5.51 16.70 -19.27
C PRO A 7 5.46 15.17 -19.32
N LEU A 8 4.52 14.59 -18.57
CA LEU A 8 4.29 13.16 -18.51
C LEU A 8 4.19 12.63 -19.93
N LEU A 9 5.22 11.90 -20.37
CA LEU A 9 5.21 11.23 -21.65
C LEU A 9 4.17 10.10 -21.53
N THR A 10 2.98 10.33 -22.04
CA THR A 10 1.88 9.34 -22.07
C THR A 10 1.81 8.64 -23.41
N ASP A 11 2.46 9.21 -24.43
CA ASP A 11 2.50 8.66 -25.77
C ASP A 11 3.55 7.52 -25.82
N ARG A 12 3.08 6.32 -26.11
CA ARG A 12 3.90 5.11 -26.20
C ARG A 12 5.03 5.23 -27.22
N SER A 13 4.78 5.89 -28.35
CA SER A 13 5.79 6.06 -29.40
C SER A 13 6.95 6.93 -28.92
N GLN A 14 6.64 7.98 -28.18
CA GLN A 14 7.65 8.87 -27.58
C GLN A 14 8.43 8.18 -26.48
N LEU A 15 7.76 7.36 -25.65
CA LEU A 15 8.42 6.56 -24.61
C LEU A 15 9.40 5.54 -25.20
N LEU A 16 9.00 4.83 -26.26
CA LEU A 16 9.87 3.88 -26.95
C LEU A 16 11.07 4.58 -27.59
N ALA A 17 10.84 5.68 -28.30
CA ALA A 17 11.92 6.47 -28.90
C ALA A 17 12.87 7.07 -27.84
N ALA A 18 12.37 7.40 -26.65
CA ALA A 18 13.21 7.82 -25.53
C ALA A 18 14.06 6.66 -25.01
N LEU A 19 13.46 5.47 -24.86
CA LEU A 19 14.15 4.27 -24.41
C LEU A 19 15.28 3.85 -25.37
N GLU A 20 15.02 3.87 -26.68
CA GLU A 20 16.03 3.55 -27.72
C GLU A 20 17.24 4.48 -27.68
N ARG A 21 17.04 5.73 -27.29
CA ARG A 21 18.12 6.74 -27.16
C ARG A 21 18.84 6.67 -25.82
N THR A 22 18.29 5.97 -24.85
CA THR A 22 18.84 5.88 -23.50
C THR A 22 19.90 4.79 -23.44
N GLN A 23 21.14 5.17 -23.22
CA GLN A 23 22.27 4.23 -23.14
C GLN A 23 22.50 3.68 -21.75
N HIS A 24 22.05 4.39 -20.73
CA HIS A 24 22.27 4.02 -19.33
C HIS A 24 21.11 4.50 -18.46
N VAL A 25 20.71 3.67 -17.51
CA VAL A 25 19.79 4.02 -16.43
C VAL A 25 20.32 3.41 -15.13
N ASP A 26 20.02 4.05 -14.00
CA ASP A 26 20.46 3.56 -12.69
C ASP A 26 19.63 2.35 -12.24
N VAL A 27 18.32 2.34 -12.55
CA VAL A 27 17.39 1.29 -12.11
C VAL A 27 16.45 0.90 -13.24
N VAL A 28 16.33 -0.40 -13.48
CA VAL A 28 15.28 -0.99 -14.31
C VAL A 28 14.32 -1.78 -13.43
N VAL A 29 13.04 -1.42 -13.48
CA VAL A 29 11.97 -2.10 -12.74
C VAL A 29 11.14 -2.91 -13.73
N ILE A 30 10.98 -4.20 -13.49
CA ILE A 30 10.14 -5.10 -14.30
C ILE A 30 8.89 -5.43 -13.52
N GLY A 31 7.75 -5.00 -14.04
CA GLY A 31 6.42 -5.18 -13.46
C GLY A 31 5.85 -3.92 -12.84
N GLY A 32 4.67 -3.52 -13.28
CA GLY A 32 3.93 -2.31 -12.88
C GLY A 32 2.85 -2.55 -11.81
N GLY A 33 3.06 -3.52 -10.91
CA GLY A 33 2.21 -3.71 -9.73
C GLY A 33 2.58 -2.77 -8.59
N ALA A 34 1.95 -2.93 -7.41
CA ALA A 34 2.19 -2.07 -6.25
C ALA A 34 3.67 -1.98 -5.86
N THR A 35 4.37 -3.11 -5.83
CA THR A 35 5.80 -3.17 -5.49
C THR A 35 6.66 -2.44 -6.52
N GLY A 36 6.47 -2.74 -7.81
CA GLY A 36 7.28 -2.12 -8.87
C GLY A 36 7.07 -0.61 -8.97
N LEU A 37 5.81 -0.16 -8.88
CA LEU A 37 5.48 1.27 -8.85
C LEU A 37 6.09 1.95 -7.61
N GLY A 38 6.03 1.30 -6.44
CA GLY A 38 6.65 1.81 -5.22
C GLY A 38 8.16 1.97 -5.35
N VAL A 39 8.85 0.96 -5.87
CA VAL A 39 10.31 1.00 -6.12
C VAL A 39 10.65 2.11 -7.13
N ALA A 40 9.89 2.22 -8.22
CA ALA A 40 10.14 3.25 -9.23
C ALA A 40 9.97 4.67 -8.67
N VAL A 41 8.93 4.91 -7.87
CA VAL A 41 8.69 6.20 -7.22
C VAL A 41 9.79 6.52 -6.21
N ASP A 42 10.17 5.58 -5.37
CA ASP A 42 11.22 5.80 -4.37
C ASP A 42 12.58 6.09 -5.05
N ALA A 43 12.96 5.30 -6.03
CA ALA A 43 14.19 5.52 -6.78
C ALA A 43 14.22 6.88 -7.51
N ALA A 44 13.13 7.24 -8.19
CA ALA A 44 13.00 8.52 -8.85
C ALA A 44 13.03 9.70 -7.86
N SER A 45 12.42 9.56 -6.69
CA SER A 45 12.44 10.60 -5.64
C SER A 45 13.84 10.87 -5.09
N ARG A 46 14.72 9.87 -5.16
CA ARG A 46 16.15 9.97 -4.81
C ARG A 46 17.03 10.53 -5.94
N GLY A 47 16.43 10.87 -7.08
CA GLY A 47 17.13 11.44 -8.22
C GLY A 47 17.78 10.42 -9.15
N LEU A 48 17.47 9.13 -8.97
CA LEU A 48 17.94 8.07 -9.86
C LEU A 48 17.16 8.08 -11.18
N SER A 49 17.83 7.75 -12.29
CA SER A 49 17.18 7.51 -13.57
C SER A 49 16.52 6.13 -13.56
N VAL A 50 15.21 6.08 -13.84
CA VAL A 50 14.42 4.86 -13.72
C VAL A 50 13.70 4.55 -15.01
N VAL A 51 13.75 3.29 -15.43
CA VAL A 51 12.89 2.71 -16.46
C VAL A 51 12.00 1.67 -15.81
N LEU A 52 10.69 1.79 -15.96
CA LEU A 52 9.72 0.80 -15.54
C LEU A 52 9.06 0.17 -16.76
N LEU A 53 9.12 -1.16 -16.83
CA LEU A 53 8.56 -1.97 -17.91
C LEU A 53 7.40 -2.80 -17.39
N GLU A 54 6.24 -2.69 -18.04
CA GLU A 54 5.05 -3.50 -17.76
C GLU A 54 4.58 -4.16 -19.06
N ALA A 55 4.26 -5.45 -18.98
CA ALA A 55 3.89 -6.25 -20.15
C ALA A 55 2.49 -5.94 -20.67
N GLU A 56 1.57 -5.54 -19.78
CA GLU A 56 0.16 -5.38 -20.13
C GLU A 56 -0.35 -3.98 -19.74
N ASP A 57 -0.68 -3.78 -18.44
CA ASP A 57 -1.14 -2.51 -17.90
C ASP A 57 -0.77 -2.41 -16.41
N PHE A 58 -0.62 -1.18 -15.92
CA PHE A 58 -0.29 -0.96 -14.52
C PHE A 58 -1.36 -1.52 -13.60
N ALA A 59 -0.91 -2.14 -12.51
CA ALA A 59 -1.76 -2.74 -11.49
C ALA A 59 -2.74 -3.84 -11.99
N LYS A 60 -2.59 -4.36 -13.20
CA LYS A 60 -3.52 -5.34 -13.80
C LYS A 60 -3.56 -6.69 -13.07
N GLY A 61 -2.47 -7.07 -12.43
CA GLY A 61 -2.35 -8.32 -11.69
C GLY A 61 -3.08 -8.30 -10.33
N THR A 62 -2.40 -8.74 -9.29
CA THR A 62 -2.92 -8.84 -7.91
C THR A 62 -3.48 -7.52 -7.38
N SER A 63 -2.85 -6.39 -7.70
CA SER A 63 -3.29 -5.07 -7.25
C SER A 63 -4.72 -4.71 -7.67
N SER A 64 -5.15 -5.16 -8.86
CA SER A 64 -6.54 -4.97 -9.33
C SER A 64 -7.50 -6.07 -8.89
N ARG A 65 -7.00 -7.26 -8.56
CA ARG A 65 -7.81 -8.44 -8.21
C ARG A 65 -7.90 -8.68 -6.70
N ALA A 66 -7.32 -7.82 -5.89
CA ALA A 66 -7.45 -7.83 -4.45
C ALA A 66 -8.81 -7.28 -3.98
N THR A 67 -9.17 -7.54 -2.74
CA THR A 67 -10.41 -7.01 -2.12
C THR A 67 -10.41 -5.49 -1.92
N LYS A 68 -9.32 -4.81 -2.22
CA LYS A 68 -9.12 -3.36 -2.00
C LYS A 68 -9.21 -2.94 -0.53
N LEU A 69 -9.05 -3.88 0.39
CA LEU A 69 -9.04 -3.62 1.83
C LEU A 69 -7.60 -3.54 2.33
N VAL A 70 -7.24 -2.38 2.88
CA VAL A 70 -5.96 -2.18 3.58
C VAL A 70 -6.23 -2.34 5.07
N HIS A 71 -5.65 -3.37 5.67
CA HIS A 71 -5.87 -3.71 7.06
C HIS A 71 -4.54 -3.88 7.82
N GLY A 72 -4.58 -3.69 9.14
CA GLY A 72 -3.40 -3.84 10.00
C GLY A 72 -3.10 -5.27 10.44
N GLY A 73 -3.66 -6.28 9.76
CA GLY A 73 -3.29 -7.68 9.98
C GLY A 73 -3.76 -8.27 11.33
N VAL A 74 -5.00 -8.00 11.76
CA VAL A 74 -5.59 -8.61 12.98
C VAL A 74 -5.34 -10.13 13.07
N ARG A 75 -5.30 -10.81 11.92
CA ARG A 75 -5.04 -12.24 11.84
C ARG A 75 -3.65 -12.62 12.40
N TYR A 76 -2.67 -11.76 12.22
CA TYR A 76 -1.31 -11.99 12.72
C TYR A 76 -1.20 -11.77 14.24
N LEU A 77 -2.12 -11.00 14.83
CA LEU A 77 -2.22 -10.87 16.29
C LEU A 77 -2.55 -12.23 16.93
N ALA A 78 -3.47 -12.99 16.34
CA ALA A 78 -3.80 -14.34 16.79
C ALA A 78 -2.62 -15.32 16.67
N GLN A 79 -1.64 -15.03 15.83
CA GLN A 79 -0.40 -15.79 15.68
C GLN A 79 0.74 -15.28 16.56
N GLY A 80 0.49 -14.27 17.40
CA GLY A 80 1.50 -13.67 18.27
C GLY A 80 2.53 -12.77 17.57
N ASN A 81 2.37 -12.48 16.28
CA ASN A 81 3.30 -11.66 15.52
C ASN A 81 3.00 -10.16 15.68
N ILE A 82 3.33 -9.62 16.84
CA ILE A 82 3.05 -8.23 17.22
C ILE A 82 3.84 -7.22 16.36
N SER A 83 5.08 -7.54 15.99
CA SER A 83 5.91 -6.63 15.18
C SER A 83 5.29 -6.38 13.81
N LEU A 84 4.84 -7.44 13.15
CA LEU A 84 4.19 -7.35 11.84
C LEU A 84 2.86 -6.58 11.91
N VAL A 85 2.10 -6.73 13.01
CA VAL A 85 0.88 -5.96 13.22
C VAL A 85 1.17 -4.46 13.33
N ARG A 86 2.20 -4.08 14.10
CA ARG A 86 2.59 -2.67 14.27
C ARG A 86 3.08 -2.06 12.96
N GLU A 87 3.89 -2.77 12.21
CA GLU A 87 4.36 -2.36 10.88
C GLU A 87 3.18 -2.14 9.92
N ALA A 88 2.27 -3.12 9.82
CA ALA A 88 1.08 -3.02 8.97
C ALA A 88 0.15 -1.86 9.36
N LEU A 89 0.03 -1.55 10.65
CA LEU A 89 -0.73 -0.40 11.13
C LEU A 89 -0.08 0.92 10.72
N HIS A 90 1.25 1.01 10.84
CA HIS A 90 2.01 2.18 10.43
C HIS A 90 1.90 2.43 8.92
N GLU A 91 2.11 1.39 8.12
CA GLU A 91 1.98 1.46 6.66
C GLU A 91 0.57 1.82 6.20
N ARG A 92 -0.47 1.31 6.88
CA ARG A 92 -1.85 1.73 6.63
C ARG A 92 -2.03 3.24 6.85
N THR A 93 -1.48 3.76 7.92
CA THR A 93 -1.57 5.19 8.24
C THR A 93 -0.81 6.03 7.22
N ALA A 94 0.37 5.58 6.79
CA ALA A 94 1.13 6.21 5.72
C ALA A 94 0.32 6.27 4.41
N LEU A 95 -0.34 5.17 4.04
CA LEU A 95 -1.21 5.13 2.85
C LEU A 95 -2.37 6.13 2.94
N LEU A 96 -3.06 6.20 4.08
CA LEU A 96 -4.15 7.15 4.29
C LEU A 96 -3.70 8.62 4.20
N ARG A 97 -2.48 8.91 4.64
CA ARG A 97 -1.90 10.26 4.50
C ARG A 97 -1.48 10.58 3.07
N ASN A 98 -0.90 9.60 2.38
CA ASN A 98 -0.35 9.77 1.04
C ASN A 98 -1.45 9.78 -0.05
N ALA A 99 -2.54 9.05 0.19
CA ALA A 99 -3.62 8.90 -0.78
C ALA A 99 -5.02 9.06 -0.13
N PRO A 100 -5.31 10.21 0.51
CA PRO A 100 -6.59 10.42 1.21
C PRO A 100 -7.79 10.43 0.27
N HIS A 101 -7.56 10.65 -1.02
CA HIS A 101 -8.59 10.63 -2.07
C HIS A 101 -8.91 9.21 -2.57
N LEU A 102 -8.06 8.22 -2.25
CA LEU A 102 -8.23 6.82 -2.69
C LEU A 102 -8.58 5.87 -1.55
N ALA A 103 -8.29 6.23 -0.32
CA ALA A 103 -8.48 5.37 0.84
C ALA A 103 -9.28 6.09 1.92
N ALA A 104 -10.31 5.43 2.43
CA ALA A 104 -11.14 5.92 3.53
C ALA A 104 -11.36 4.81 4.57
N PRO A 105 -11.54 5.17 5.86
CA PRO A 105 -11.91 4.19 6.87
C PRO A 105 -13.24 3.52 6.55
N LEU A 106 -13.28 2.19 6.67
CA LEU A 106 -14.48 1.38 6.47
C LEU A 106 -14.88 0.72 7.80
N GLY A 107 -16.12 0.96 8.24
CA GLY A 107 -16.67 0.31 9.41
C GLY A 107 -17.00 -1.16 9.13
N PHE A 108 -16.62 -2.04 10.05
CA PHE A 108 -16.95 -3.45 10.01
C PHE A 108 -17.86 -3.82 11.16
N VAL A 109 -18.85 -4.67 10.87
CA VAL A 109 -19.70 -5.31 11.88
C VAL A 109 -19.31 -6.77 11.96
N MET A 110 -18.96 -7.23 13.15
CA MET A 110 -18.65 -8.64 13.41
C MET A 110 -19.81 -9.26 14.19
N PRO A 111 -20.63 -10.11 13.55
CA PRO A 111 -21.73 -10.76 14.23
C PRO A 111 -21.22 -11.83 15.22
N SER A 112 -21.80 -11.88 16.39
CA SER A 112 -21.56 -12.92 17.40
C SER A 112 -22.81 -13.79 17.53
N TYR A 113 -22.61 -15.09 17.42
CA TYR A 113 -23.69 -16.10 17.51
C TYR A 113 -23.68 -16.85 18.83
N LYS A 114 -22.61 -16.77 19.62
CA LYS A 114 -22.43 -17.41 20.91
C LYS A 114 -22.00 -16.40 21.97
N CYS A 115 -22.47 -16.57 23.21
CA CYS A 115 -22.19 -15.64 24.30
C CYS A 115 -20.70 -15.42 24.60
N TRP A 116 -19.85 -16.39 24.35
CA TRP A 116 -18.40 -16.28 24.56
C TRP A 116 -17.63 -15.56 23.42
N GLU A 117 -18.22 -15.48 22.23
CA GLU A 117 -17.57 -14.88 21.06
C GLU A 117 -17.35 -13.38 21.23
N THR A 118 -18.34 -12.66 21.74
CA THR A 118 -18.22 -11.21 21.98
C THR A 118 -17.06 -10.86 22.92
N PRO A 119 -16.91 -11.45 24.13
CA PRO A 119 -15.79 -11.14 24.99
C PRO A 119 -14.46 -11.61 24.41
N PHE A 120 -14.41 -12.74 23.71
CA PHE A 120 -13.19 -13.28 23.11
C PHE A 120 -12.66 -12.38 21.96
N TYR A 121 -13.49 -12.15 20.96
CA TYR A 121 -13.11 -11.29 19.83
C TYR A 121 -12.99 -9.82 20.24
N GLY A 122 -13.85 -9.37 21.15
CA GLY A 122 -13.80 -8.03 21.70
C GLY A 122 -12.51 -7.73 22.44
N GLY A 123 -12.03 -8.68 23.25
CA GLY A 123 -10.72 -8.59 23.91
C GLY A 123 -9.57 -8.49 22.89
N GLY A 124 -9.60 -9.34 21.87
CA GLY A 124 -8.61 -9.29 20.79
C GLY A 124 -8.61 -7.98 20.01
N LEU A 125 -9.77 -7.45 19.68
CA LEU A 125 -9.91 -6.16 18.99
C LEU A 125 -9.48 -4.98 19.87
N LYS A 126 -9.77 -5.01 21.17
CA LYS A 126 -9.29 -3.99 22.12
C LYS A 126 -7.75 -4.01 22.25
N ALA A 127 -7.15 -5.19 22.29
CA ALA A 127 -5.70 -5.32 22.26
C ALA A 127 -5.11 -4.77 20.93
N TYR A 128 -5.77 -5.03 19.82
CA TYR A 128 -5.39 -4.47 18.52
C TYR A 128 -5.51 -2.95 18.49
N ASP A 129 -6.59 -2.37 19.03
CA ASP A 129 -6.77 -0.92 19.13
C ASP A 129 -5.66 -0.29 20.00
N ALA A 130 -5.29 -0.95 21.10
CA ALA A 130 -4.19 -0.51 21.96
C ALA A 130 -2.82 -0.54 21.24
N LEU A 131 -2.57 -1.58 20.42
CA LEU A 131 -1.36 -1.67 19.60
C LEU A 131 -1.31 -0.60 18.50
N ALA A 132 -2.47 -0.23 17.96
CA ALA A 132 -2.58 0.82 16.94
C ALA A 132 -2.19 2.20 17.50
N GLY A 133 -2.47 2.48 18.75
CA GLY A 133 -2.10 3.75 19.39
C GLY A 133 -2.48 4.96 18.56
N LYS A 134 -1.48 5.74 18.13
CA LYS A 134 -1.66 6.93 17.27
C LYS A 134 -2.08 6.59 15.83
N ASP A 135 -1.86 5.36 15.40
CA ASP A 135 -2.22 4.85 14.06
C ASP A 135 -3.63 4.22 14.05
N GLY A 136 -4.39 4.37 15.12
CA GLY A 136 -5.77 3.90 15.25
C GLY A 136 -6.74 4.68 14.36
N LEU A 137 -7.70 3.99 13.73
CA LEU A 137 -8.77 4.59 12.92
C LEU A 137 -10.07 4.80 13.71
N GLY A 138 -10.07 4.55 14.98
CA GLY A 138 -11.22 4.57 15.88
C GLY A 138 -11.14 3.43 16.90
N SER A 139 -12.12 3.36 17.78
CA SER A 139 -12.18 2.30 18.79
C SER A 139 -13.27 1.29 18.48
N THR A 140 -13.01 0.03 18.81
CA THR A 140 -14.02 -1.03 18.81
C THR A 140 -15.15 -0.68 19.77
N ARG A 141 -16.39 -0.73 19.29
CA ARG A 141 -17.63 -0.51 20.07
C ARG A 141 -18.42 -1.80 20.09
N PHE A 142 -19.11 -2.04 21.21
CA PHE A 142 -20.00 -3.18 21.42
C PHE A 142 -21.43 -2.68 21.52
#